data_808e4a81dea654501df848e24ecfe78f
#
_entry.id   808e4a81dea654501df848e24ecfe78f
#
_cell.length_a   1.000
_cell.length_b   1.000
_cell.length_c   1.000
_cell.angle_alpha   90.00
_cell.angle_beta   90.00
_cell.angle_gamma   90.00
#
_symmetry.space_group_name_H-M   'P 1'
#
loop_
_entity.id
_entity.type
_entity.pdbx_description
1 polymer ?
#
loop_
_entity_poly.entity_id
_entity_poly.type
_entity_poly.pdbx_seq_one_letter_code
_entity_poly.pdbx_strand_id
1 'polypeptide(L)'
;ISLFASDERASAARFVVHHVWSMPKHRTFLRIAASVDPSTPTFPSIAAKHPAANWFEREIMDFFGLVPEGHPNLSRVALHEDWPEGAWPLRKDFPADRVVPRLTGEFHPFRPVTGEGVFQVPVGPVHAGIIEPGHFRFGVAGEPILYLQLRLFYVHKGTEKRFERLPWRHGIFL
;
A
#
# COMPACT_ATOMS: atom_id res chain seq x y z
N ILE A 1 12.23 -7.34 -7.20
CA ILE A 1 11.00 -8.06 -6.86
C ILE A 1 9.80 -7.12 -6.96
N SER A 2 8.66 -7.63 -7.38
CA SER A 2 7.34 -6.99 -7.32
C SER A 2 6.31 -8.01 -6.89
N LEU A 3 5.34 -7.59 -6.10
CA LEU A 3 4.22 -8.45 -5.68
C LEU A 3 2.90 -7.73 -6.00
N PHE A 4 1.90 -8.51 -6.34
CA PHE A 4 0.52 -8.04 -6.51
C PHE A 4 -0.45 -9.20 -6.31
N ALA A 5 -1.73 -8.92 -6.12
CA ALA A 5 -2.76 -9.94 -6.05
C ALA A 5 -3.78 -9.82 -7.17
N SER A 6 -4.46 -10.92 -7.47
CA SER A 6 -5.63 -10.96 -8.33
C SER A 6 -6.79 -11.65 -7.63
N ASP A 7 -7.98 -11.13 -7.88
CA ASP A 7 -9.23 -11.74 -7.44
C ASP A 7 -9.78 -12.65 -8.53
N GLU A 8 -9.60 -13.95 -8.35
CA GLU A 8 -10.05 -15.00 -9.27
C GLU A 8 -11.25 -15.78 -8.68
N ARG A 9 -11.94 -15.21 -7.67
CA ARG A 9 -13.05 -15.90 -6.99
C ARG A 9 -14.18 -16.30 -7.94
N ALA A 10 -14.49 -15.48 -8.93
CA ALA A 10 -15.56 -15.75 -9.90
C ALA A 10 -15.23 -16.90 -10.87
N SER A 11 -13.96 -17.11 -11.19
CA SER A 11 -13.50 -18.09 -12.18
C SER A 11 -12.92 -19.37 -11.55
N ALA A 12 -12.26 -19.23 -10.40
CA ALA A 12 -11.49 -20.30 -9.78
C ALA A 12 -11.65 -20.39 -8.25
N ALA A 13 -12.63 -19.67 -7.67
CA ALA A 13 -12.97 -19.66 -6.23
C ALA A 13 -11.76 -19.36 -5.33
N ARG A 14 -10.82 -18.52 -5.77
CA ARG A 14 -9.59 -18.19 -5.03
C ARG A 14 -9.14 -16.75 -5.26
N PHE A 15 -8.25 -16.27 -4.39
CA PHE A 15 -7.32 -15.20 -4.71
C PHE A 15 -5.98 -15.79 -5.15
N VAL A 16 -5.18 -14.99 -5.83
CA VAL A 16 -3.81 -15.38 -6.19
C VAL A 16 -2.86 -14.25 -5.84
N VAL A 17 -1.80 -14.57 -5.09
CA VAL A 17 -0.67 -13.66 -4.84
C VAL A 17 0.44 -14.01 -5.82
N HIS A 18 0.87 -13.01 -6.57
CA HIS A 18 1.92 -13.13 -7.57
C HIS A 18 3.21 -12.51 -7.07
N HIS A 19 4.28 -13.28 -7.10
CA HIS A 19 5.64 -12.83 -6.85
C HIS A 19 6.39 -12.80 -8.18
N VAL A 20 6.89 -11.65 -8.58
CA VAL A 20 7.66 -11.47 -9.81
C VAL A 20 9.09 -11.09 -9.47
N TRP A 21 10.02 -11.91 -9.89
CA TRP A 21 11.45 -11.73 -9.65
C TRP A 21 12.15 -11.41 -10.96
N SER A 22 12.88 -10.30 -11.02
CA SER A 22 13.80 -10.04 -12.11
C SER A 22 15.07 -10.87 -11.93
N MET A 23 15.46 -11.56 -12.97
CA MET A 23 16.70 -12.35 -13.04
C MET A 23 17.62 -11.79 -14.14
N PRO A 24 18.30 -10.64 -13.91
CA PRO A 24 19.02 -9.92 -14.96
C PRO A 24 20.10 -10.76 -15.65
N LYS A 25 20.81 -11.62 -14.88
CA LYS A 25 21.84 -12.52 -15.42
C LYS A 25 21.29 -13.49 -16.47
N HIS A 26 20.01 -13.87 -16.36
CA HIS A 26 19.32 -14.78 -17.26
C HIS A 26 18.41 -14.06 -18.26
N ARG A 27 18.35 -12.72 -18.23
CA ARG A 27 17.47 -11.89 -19.06
C ARG A 27 16.01 -12.36 -19.02
N THR A 28 15.53 -12.76 -17.84
CA THR A 28 14.20 -13.33 -17.66
C THR A 28 13.54 -12.84 -16.36
N PHE A 29 12.25 -13.13 -16.27
CA PHE A 29 11.47 -12.95 -15.05
C PHE A 29 10.94 -14.30 -14.60
N LEU A 30 11.02 -14.55 -13.30
CA LEU A 30 10.34 -15.68 -12.64
C LEU A 30 9.07 -15.16 -11.99
N ARG A 31 7.92 -15.71 -12.38
CA ARG A 31 6.64 -15.48 -11.70
C ARG A 31 6.24 -16.73 -10.90
N ILE A 32 6.03 -16.56 -9.62
CA ILE A 32 5.46 -17.55 -8.72
C ILE A 32 4.05 -17.09 -8.38
N ALA A 33 3.05 -17.95 -8.53
CA ALA A 33 1.66 -17.67 -8.21
C ALA A 33 1.21 -18.59 -7.06
N ALA A 34 0.82 -18.01 -5.94
CA ALA A 34 0.33 -18.71 -4.76
C ALA A 34 -1.18 -18.51 -4.65
N SER A 35 -1.92 -19.61 -4.62
CA SER A 35 -3.37 -19.59 -4.39
C SER A 35 -3.67 -19.31 -2.92
N VAL A 36 -4.67 -18.46 -2.67
CA VAL A 36 -5.16 -18.12 -1.33
C VAL A 36 -6.66 -18.43 -1.26
N ASP A 37 -7.05 -19.18 -0.26
CA ASP A 37 -8.45 -19.52 0.00
C ASP A 37 -9.20 -18.29 0.51
N PRO A 38 -10.35 -17.92 -0.08
CA PRO A 38 -11.16 -16.81 0.39
C PRO A 38 -11.70 -16.96 1.82
N SER A 39 -11.83 -18.19 2.32
CA SER A 39 -12.31 -18.48 3.70
C SER A 39 -11.21 -18.24 4.73
N THR A 40 -9.94 -18.38 4.35
CA THR A 40 -8.75 -18.13 5.16
C THR A 40 -7.81 -17.22 4.37
N PRO A 41 -8.11 -15.92 4.26
CA PRO A 41 -7.44 -15.00 3.34
C PRO A 41 -6.06 -14.59 3.87
N THR A 42 -5.17 -15.57 4.04
CA THR A 42 -3.80 -15.38 4.51
C THR A 42 -2.78 -15.98 3.54
N PHE A 43 -1.57 -15.44 3.54
CA PHE A 43 -0.44 -15.98 2.78
C PHE A 43 0.87 -15.75 3.53
N PRO A 44 1.89 -16.61 3.35
CA PRO A 44 3.18 -16.43 4.01
C PRO A 44 3.88 -15.14 3.56
N SER A 45 4.28 -14.30 4.52
CA SER A 45 5.09 -13.12 4.23
C SER A 45 6.53 -13.50 3.90
N ILE A 46 7.10 -12.80 2.93
CA ILE A 46 8.53 -12.87 2.62
C ILE A 46 9.28 -11.60 3.04
N ALA A 47 8.58 -10.58 3.58
CA ALA A 47 9.13 -9.28 3.91
C ALA A 47 10.31 -9.33 4.90
N ALA A 48 10.28 -10.28 5.85
CA ALA A 48 11.38 -10.46 6.82
C ALA A 48 12.70 -10.87 6.16
N LYS A 49 12.64 -11.61 5.04
CA LYS A 49 13.82 -12.05 4.27
C LYS A 49 14.14 -11.13 3.09
N HIS A 50 13.10 -10.49 2.55
CA HIS A 50 13.17 -9.62 1.39
C HIS A 50 12.48 -8.28 1.70
N PRO A 51 13.17 -7.32 2.33
CA PRO A 51 12.57 -6.04 2.76
C PRO A 51 11.85 -5.26 1.66
N ALA A 52 12.26 -5.43 0.40
CA ALA A 52 11.58 -4.84 -0.75
C ALA A 52 10.12 -5.33 -0.94
N ALA A 53 9.75 -6.48 -0.35
CA ALA A 53 8.37 -6.99 -0.39
C ALA A 53 7.43 -6.29 0.61
N ASN A 54 7.98 -5.60 1.62
CA ASN A 54 7.22 -5.04 2.75
C ASN A 54 6.01 -4.20 2.31
N TRP A 55 6.22 -3.25 1.42
CA TRP A 55 5.14 -2.36 1.00
C TRP A 55 4.13 -3.04 0.08
N PHE A 56 4.58 -3.92 -0.81
CA PHE A 56 3.69 -4.67 -1.69
C PHE A 56 2.76 -5.60 -0.91
N GLU A 57 3.26 -6.29 0.12
CA GLU A 57 2.44 -7.17 0.96
C GLU A 57 1.38 -6.38 1.74
N ARG A 58 1.73 -5.21 2.26
CA ARG A 58 0.79 -4.31 2.93
C ARG A 58 -0.22 -3.71 1.96
N GLU A 59 0.19 -3.38 0.74
CA GLU A 59 -0.71 -2.94 -0.32
C GLU A 59 -1.72 -4.03 -0.70
N ILE A 60 -1.28 -5.28 -0.82
CA ILE A 60 -2.16 -6.45 -1.03
C ILE A 60 -3.17 -6.58 0.13
N MET A 61 -2.71 -6.41 1.36
CA MET A 61 -3.60 -6.41 2.53
C MET A 61 -4.63 -5.28 2.46
N ASP A 62 -4.21 -4.06 2.14
CA ASP A 62 -5.10 -2.91 2.04
C ASP A 62 -6.16 -3.09 0.96
N PHE A 63 -5.77 -3.54 -0.23
CA PHE A 63 -6.67 -3.58 -1.38
C PHE A 63 -7.51 -4.86 -1.49
N PHE A 64 -7.03 -5.98 -1.00
CA PHE A 64 -7.70 -7.27 -1.11
C PHE A 64 -8.11 -7.88 0.24
N GLY A 65 -7.57 -7.39 1.36
CA GLY A 65 -7.78 -7.98 2.68
C GLY A 65 -7.11 -9.35 2.82
N LEU A 66 -6.02 -9.59 2.10
CA LEU A 66 -5.20 -10.80 2.25
C LEU A 66 -4.08 -10.50 3.25
N VAL A 67 -4.03 -11.23 4.34
CA VAL A 67 -3.10 -10.95 5.44
C VAL A 67 -1.77 -11.69 5.24
N PRO A 68 -0.63 -10.98 5.15
CA PRO A 68 0.68 -11.61 5.07
C PRO A 68 1.14 -12.10 6.45
N GLU A 69 1.08 -13.40 6.69
CA GLU A 69 1.48 -14.02 7.96
C GLU A 69 2.99 -13.91 8.20
N GLY A 70 3.38 -13.47 9.38
CA GLY A 70 4.79 -13.25 9.73
C GLY A 70 5.39 -11.95 9.18
N HIS A 71 4.56 -11.04 8.68
CA HIS A 71 5.02 -9.72 8.25
C HIS A 71 5.48 -8.88 9.46
N PRO A 72 6.64 -8.20 9.38
CA PRO A 72 7.20 -7.45 10.51
C PRO A 72 6.41 -6.19 10.90
N ASN A 73 5.58 -5.65 10.01
CA ASN A 73 4.78 -4.46 10.24
C ASN A 73 3.50 -4.47 9.39
N LEU A 74 2.36 -4.78 9.98
CA LEU A 74 1.05 -4.84 9.32
C LEU A 74 0.29 -3.49 9.31
N SER A 75 0.95 -2.37 9.59
CA SER A 75 0.29 -1.07 9.47
C SER A 75 -0.15 -0.80 8.02
N ARG A 76 -1.27 -0.10 7.86
CA ARG A 76 -1.74 0.31 6.53
C ARG A 76 -0.73 1.19 5.80
N VAL A 77 -0.74 1.16 4.49
CA VAL A 77 0.17 1.93 3.65
C VAL A 77 -0.56 2.76 2.59
N ALA A 78 -1.37 2.13 1.76
CA ALA A 78 -2.03 2.79 0.63
C ALA A 78 -3.36 3.44 0.99
N LEU A 79 -4.16 2.81 1.82
CA LEU A 79 -5.51 3.26 2.15
C LEU A 79 -5.61 4.03 3.47
N HIS A 80 -4.54 4.36 4.11
CA HIS A 80 -4.50 5.07 5.38
C HIS A 80 -5.47 4.51 6.46
N GLU A 81 -5.26 4.88 7.71
CA GLU A 81 -6.00 4.32 8.84
C GLU A 81 -7.46 4.82 8.95
N ASP A 82 -7.78 5.93 8.28
CA ASP A 82 -9.14 6.48 8.17
C ASP A 82 -10.03 5.72 7.16
N TRP A 83 -9.49 4.75 6.44
CA TRP A 83 -10.27 3.86 5.58
C TRP A 83 -10.94 2.77 6.41
N PRO A 84 -12.27 2.54 6.26
CA PRO A 84 -12.99 1.56 7.06
C PRO A 84 -12.53 0.13 6.77
N GLU A 85 -12.59 -0.70 7.79
CA GLU A 85 -12.34 -2.12 7.67
C GLU A 85 -13.40 -2.80 6.79
N GLY A 86 -13.02 -3.92 6.16
CA GLY A 86 -13.92 -4.67 5.30
C GLY A 86 -14.21 -4.04 3.93
N ALA A 87 -13.64 -2.87 3.63
CA ALA A 87 -13.76 -2.23 2.34
C ALA A 87 -12.47 -2.43 1.53
N TRP A 88 -12.44 -3.44 0.67
CA TRP A 88 -11.26 -3.80 -0.14
C TRP A 88 -11.49 -3.43 -1.61
N PRO A 89 -10.95 -2.30 -2.10
CA PRO A 89 -11.35 -1.69 -3.36
C PRO A 89 -10.95 -2.47 -4.62
N LEU A 90 -9.97 -3.35 -4.56
CA LEU A 90 -9.56 -4.16 -5.71
C LEU A 90 -10.23 -5.54 -5.77
N ARG A 91 -11.07 -5.89 -4.80
CA ARG A 91 -11.94 -7.06 -4.96
C ARG A 91 -12.96 -6.83 -6.07
N LYS A 92 -13.28 -7.86 -6.84
CA LYS A 92 -14.20 -7.77 -7.99
C LYS A 92 -15.64 -7.42 -7.60
N ASP A 93 -16.06 -7.76 -6.41
CA ASP A 93 -17.36 -7.43 -5.81
C ASP A 93 -17.43 -6.00 -5.23
N PHE A 94 -16.33 -5.24 -5.25
CA PHE A 94 -16.33 -3.83 -4.84
C PHE A 94 -16.67 -2.93 -6.04
N PRO A 95 -17.80 -2.19 -6.03
CA PRO A 95 -18.18 -1.30 -7.12
C PRO A 95 -17.21 -0.11 -7.25
N ALA A 96 -16.86 0.24 -8.49
CA ALA A 96 -15.93 1.34 -8.75
C ALA A 96 -16.47 2.73 -8.38
N ASP A 97 -17.78 2.88 -8.33
CA ASP A 97 -18.51 4.10 -7.99
C ASP A 97 -18.94 4.16 -6.52
N ARG A 98 -18.57 3.17 -5.72
CA ARG A 98 -18.90 3.13 -4.30
C ARG A 98 -18.22 4.28 -3.55
N VAL A 99 -19.03 5.14 -2.96
CA VAL A 99 -18.54 6.14 -2.01
C VAL A 99 -18.30 5.45 -0.67
N VAL A 100 -17.05 5.52 -0.20
CA VAL A 100 -16.65 4.96 1.10
C VAL A 100 -16.47 6.12 2.07
N PRO A 101 -17.31 6.25 3.10
CA PRO A 101 -17.14 7.28 4.11
C PRO A 101 -15.85 7.02 4.90
N ARG A 102 -15.04 8.07 5.04
CA ARG A 102 -13.83 8.00 5.87
C ARG A 102 -14.19 8.01 7.35
N LEU A 103 -13.43 7.28 8.14
CA LEU A 103 -13.53 7.34 9.59
C LEU A 103 -13.05 8.72 10.07
N THR A 104 -13.60 9.20 11.18
CA THR A 104 -13.20 10.47 11.81
C THR A 104 -12.33 10.21 13.02
N GLY A 105 -11.28 10.99 13.21
CA GLY A 105 -10.35 10.87 14.34
C GLY A 105 -8.89 11.11 13.97
N GLU A 106 -8.00 11.00 14.94
CA GLU A 106 -6.55 10.99 14.73
C GLU A 106 -6.07 9.53 14.67
N PHE A 107 -5.82 9.04 13.47
CA PHE A 107 -5.50 7.62 13.25
C PHE A 107 -4.00 7.32 13.11
N HIS A 108 -3.17 8.31 12.79
CA HIS A 108 -1.75 8.11 12.61
C HIS A 108 -0.96 8.76 13.74
N PRO A 109 -0.56 7.99 14.79
CA PRO A 109 0.20 8.54 15.89
C PRO A 109 1.63 8.84 15.43
N PHE A 110 1.90 10.11 15.13
CA PHE A 110 3.27 10.56 14.97
C PHE A 110 3.99 10.53 16.31
N ARG A 111 5.19 9.99 16.30
CA ARG A 111 6.04 9.96 17.49
C ARG A 111 6.38 11.39 17.90
N PRO A 112 6.05 11.82 19.15
CA PRO A 112 6.48 13.11 19.65
C PRO A 112 8.02 13.14 19.77
N VAL A 113 8.60 14.26 19.44
CA VAL A 113 10.02 14.53 19.68
C VAL A 113 10.08 15.59 20.76
N THR A 114 10.75 15.28 21.87
CA THR A 114 10.83 16.12 23.07
C THR A 114 12.28 16.42 23.40
N GLY A 115 12.51 17.56 24.04
CA GLY A 115 13.82 18.05 24.48
C GLY A 115 13.89 19.58 24.42
N GLU A 116 14.85 20.16 25.14
CA GLU A 116 15.10 21.59 25.07
C GLU A 116 15.61 21.98 23.68
N GLY A 117 15.01 23.00 23.08
CA GLY A 117 15.34 23.44 21.72
C GLY A 117 14.91 22.51 20.61
N VAL A 118 14.15 21.44 20.90
CA VAL A 118 13.63 20.50 19.90
C VAL A 118 12.23 20.92 19.48
N PHE A 119 11.98 20.93 18.17
CA PHE A 119 10.67 21.22 17.60
C PHE A 119 10.39 20.36 16.37
N GLN A 120 9.13 20.31 15.94
CA GLN A 120 8.70 19.58 14.77
C GLN A 120 8.35 20.51 13.62
N VAL A 121 8.85 20.19 12.42
CA VAL A 121 8.52 20.90 11.18
C VAL A 121 7.69 19.96 10.29
N PRO A 122 6.37 20.20 10.16
CA PRO A 122 5.52 19.48 9.23
C PRO A 122 5.67 20.04 7.82
N VAL A 123 5.81 19.18 6.82
CA VAL A 123 5.91 19.53 5.39
C VAL A 123 4.95 18.65 4.59
N GLY A 124 4.10 19.26 3.76
CA GLY A 124 3.09 18.55 2.99
C GLY A 124 1.82 18.19 3.80
N PRO A 125 0.92 17.36 3.24
CA PRO A 125 1.07 16.54 2.03
C PRO A 125 1.03 17.29 0.70
N VAL A 126 0.54 18.53 0.65
CA VAL A 126 0.52 19.34 -0.57
C VAL A 126 1.79 20.17 -0.66
N HIS A 127 2.47 20.07 -1.78
CA HIS A 127 3.73 20.78 -2.05
C HIS A 127 3.60 21.69 -3.27
N ALA A 128 4.34 22.78 -3.27
CA ALA A 128 4.47 23.68 -4.43
C ALA A 128 5.55 23.21 -5.42
N GLY A 129 5.70 21.91 -5.63
CA GLY A 129 6.76 21.30 -6.46
C GLY A 129 6.25 20.14 -7.30
N ILE A 130 7.17 19.47 -7.97
CA ILE A 130 6.90 18.32 -8.84
C ILE A 130 6.85 16.97 -8.11
N ILE A 131 7.01 16.98 -6.78
CA ILE A 131 6.93 15.76 -5.97
C ILE A 131 5.47 15.38 -5.73
N GLU A 132 5.21 14.07 -5.66
CA GLU A 132 3.89 13.56 -5.30
C GLU A 132 3.51 13.95 -3.87
N PRO A 133 2.20 14.11 -3.59
CA PRO A 133 1.71 14.39 -2.25
C PRO A 133 2.20 13.38 -1.22
N GLY A 134 2.89 13.86 -0.21
CA GLY A 134 3.40 13.09 0.92
C GLY A 134 3.63 14.01 2.11
N HIS A 135 3.38 13.51 3.31
CA HIS A 135 3.62 14.25 4.54
C HIS A 135 4.96 13.84 5.15
N PHE A 136 5.79 14.82 5.42
CA PHE A 136 7.08 14.68 6.07
C PHE A 136 7.04 15.43 7.39
N ARG A 137 7.43 14.80 8.47
CA ARG A 137 7.53 15.45 9.77
C ARG A 137 8.95 15.33 10.29
N PHE A 138 9.66 16.46 10.27
CA PHE A 138 11.03 16.55 10.74
C PHE A 138 11.03 16.92 12.22
N GLY A 139 11.68 16.14 13.07
CA GLY A 139 12.08 16.52 14.41
C GLY A 139 13.46 17.12 14.35
N VAL A 140 13.62 18.38 14.75
CA VAL A 140 14.88 19.12 14.62
C VAL A 140 15.30 19.75 15.96
N ALA A 141 16.62 19.93 16.13
CA ALA A 141 17.22 20.71 17.22
C ALA A 141 18.13 21.77 16.59
N GLY A 142 17.59 22.97 16.37
CA GLY A 142 18.21 23.94 15.49
C GLY A 142 18.27 23.42 14.04
N GLU A 143 19.45 23.34 13.42
CA GLU A 143 19.62 22.83 12.05
C GLU A 143 19.64 21.30 11.93
N PRO A 144 20.22 20.52 12.87
CA PRO A 144 20.27 19.06 12.76
C PRO A 144 18.89 18.39 12.79
N ILE A 145 18.66 17.49 11.80
CA ILE A 145 17.49 16.63 11.80
C ILE A 145 17.77 15.43 12.72
N LEU A 146 17.02 15.33 13.80
CA LEU A 146 17.12 14.22 14.76
C LEU A 146 16.26 13.03 14.33
N TYR A 147 15.12 13.30 13.67
CA TYR A 147 14.12 12.30 13.37
C TYR A 147 13.28 12.70 12.18
N LEU A 148 12.98 11.75 11.30
CA LEU A 148 12.11 11.93 10.14
C LEU A 148 10.99 10.88 10.17
N GLN A 149 9.76 11.35 10.10
CA GLN A 149 8.57 10.53 9.95
C GLN A 149 7.92 10.82 8.60
N LEU A 150 7.52 9.77 7.90
CA LEU A 150 6.94 9.84 6.57
C LEU A 150 5.52 9.30 6.59
N ARG A 151 4.62 10.00 5.87
CA ARG A 151 3.31 9.49 5.51
C ARG A 151 3.11 9.70 4.01
N LEU A 152 3.06 8.61 3.26
CA LEU A 152 3.00 8.61 1.81
C LEU A 152 1.61 8.18 1.30
N PHE A 153 1.47 7.90 0.03
CA PHE A 153 0.25 7.39 -0.63
C PHE A 153 -0.96 8.34 -0.63
N TYR A 154 -0.75 9.64 -0.55
CA TYR A 154 -1.83 10.63 -0.67
C TYR A 154 -2.37 10.79 -2.09
N VAL A 155 -1.68 10.27 -3.10
CA VAL A 155 -2.02 10.43 -4.53
C VAL A 155 -2.71 9.23 -5.14
N HIS A 156 -3.00 8.17 -4.35
CA HIS A 156 -3.66 6.98 -4.88
C HIS A 156 -5.03 7.30 -5.50
N LYS A 157 -5.19 6.98 -6.80
CA LYS A 157 -6.35 7.38 -7.62
C LYS A 157 -7.29 6.22 -7.96
N GLY A 158 -6.98 5.00 -7.52
CA GLY A 158 -7.75 3.79 -7.87
C GLY A 158 -7.67 3.45 -9.37
N THR A 159 -6.55 3.73 -10.00
CA THR A 159 -6.32 3.48 -11.44
C THR A 159 -6.56 2.02 -11.79
N GLU A 160 -6.10 1.09 -10.95
CA GLU A 160 -6.25 -0.37 -11.12
C GLU A 160 -7.74 -0.76 -11.21
N LYS A 161 -8.58 -0.18 -10.37
CA LYS A 161 -10.04 -0.43 -10.38
C LYS A 161 -10.69 0.08 -11.66
N ARG A 162 -10.24 1.20 -12.16
CA ARG A 162 -10.73 1.77 -13.42
C ARG A 162 -10.34 0.92 -14.62
N PHE A 163 -9.14 0.32 -14.60
CA PHE A 163 -8.68 -0.60 -15.65
C PHE A 163 -9.50 -1.87 -15.77
N GLU A 164 -10.17 -2.33 -14.72
CA GLU A 164 -10.97 -3.57 -14.77
C GLU A 164 -12.07 -3.56 -15.83
N ARG A 165 -12.55 -2.39 -16.22
CA ARG A 165 -13.67 -2.21 -17.18
C ARG A 165 -13.24 -1.65 -18.52
N LEU A 166 -11.95 -1.36 -18.70
CA LEU A 166 -11.45 -0.71 -19.89
C LEU A 166 -10.53 -1.63 -20.68
N PRO A 167 -10.58 -1.61 -22.03
CA PRO A 167 -9.53 -2.20 -22.83
C PRO A 167 -8.18 -1.58 -22.46
N TRP A 168 -7.14 -2.38 -22.36
CA TRP A 168 -5.80 -1.92 -21.94
C TRP A 168 -5.27 -0.70 -22.74
N ARG A 169 -5.66 -0.58 -24.01
CA ARG A 169 -5.31 0.55 -24.87
C ARG A 169 -5.88 1.90 -24.41
N HIS A 170 -6.98 1.88 -23.67
CA HIS A 170 -7.58 3.09 -23.11
C HIS A 170 -6.90 3.57 -21.82
N GLY A 171 -5.98 2.80 -21.28
CA GLY A 171 -5.22 3.15 -20.08
C GLY A 171 -4.38 4.42 -20.19
N ILE A 172 -4.04 4.83 -21.42
CA ILE A 172 -3.32 6.10 -21.66
C ILE A 172 -4.16 7.35 -21.32
N PHE A 173 -5.47 7.19 -21.12
CA PHE A 173 -6.40 8.28 -20.78
C PHE A 173 -6.77 8.29 -19.27
N LEU A 174 -6.22 7.39 -18.48
CA LEU A 174 -6.41 7.31 -17.02
C LEU A 174 -5.29 8.02 -16.27
#